data_4bcbb1d24482eabfb09ffc2098125572
#
_entry.id   4bcbb1d24482eabfb09ffc2098125572
#
_cell.length_a   1.000
_cell.length_b   1.000
_cell.length_c   1.000
_cell.angle_alpha   90.00
_cell.angle_beta   90.00
_cell.angle_gamma   90.00
#
_symmetry.space_group_name_H-M   'P 1'
#
loop_
_entity.id
_entity.type
_entity.pdbx_description
1 polymer ?
#
loop_
_entity_poly.entity_id
_entity_poly.type
_entity_poly.pdbx_seq_one_letter_code
_entity_poly.pdbx_strand_id
1 'polypeptide(L)'
;MALPFLQILGAVGSVMSVASTVAAGDAARLQAESKAKEAEEDRRRNKLKFAQLHNDRIDKYFADQSINNANLFGGTGRDKGTDRSLKAFRRKQEETVGKDIVRMDRQALFTDDKFRRQAEQFRIEGEAKQRAYYLRAVSQGIQSFYNLNKTSV
;
A
#
# COMPACT_ATOMS: atom_id res chain seq x y z
N MET A 1 1.70 -50.95 -36.29
CA MET A 1 1.05 -50.76 -34.98
C MET A 1 1.75 -49.73 -34.13
N ALA A 2 1.86 -48.42 -34.54
CA ALA A 2 2.52 -47.38 -33.79
C ALA A 2 1.63 -46.17 -33.44
N LEU A 3 0.35 -46.22 -33.76
CA LEU A 3 -0.61 -45.11 -33.62
C LEU A 3 -1.11 -44.82 -32.17
N PRO A 4 -1.26 -45.77 -31.24
CA PRO A 4 -1.81 -45.45 -29.93
C PRO A 4 -0.82 -44.67 -29.01
N PHE A 5 0.49 -44.83 -29.24
CA PHE A 5 1.49 -44.21 -28.38
C PHE A 5 1.60 -42.69 -28.60
N LEU A 6 1.43 -42.21 -29.82
CA LEU A 6 1.43 -40.79 -30.17
C LEU A 6 0.20 -40.05 -29.63
N GLN A 7 -0.93 -40.71 -29.57
CA GLN A 7 -2.19 -40.14 -29.01
C GLN A 7 -2.10 -39.99 -27.49
N ILE A 8 -1.46 -40.92 -26.78
CA ILE A 8 -1.24 -40.84 -25.34
C ILE A 8 -0.26 -39.69 -25.00
N LEU A 9 0.80 -39.53 -25.79
CA LEU A 9 1.77 -38.42 -25.59
C LEU A 9 1.12 -37.05 -25.87
N GLY A 10 0.25 -36.93 -26.86
CA GLY A 10 -0.49 -35.71 -27.16
C GLY A 10 -1.47 -35.34 -26.05
N ALA A 11 -2.18 -36.31 -25.47
CA ALA A 11 -3.10 -36.10 -24.37
C ALA A 11 -2.37 -35.68 -23.08
N VAL A 12 -1.25 -36.31 -22.75
CA VAL A 12 -0.42 -35.97 -21.59
C VAL A 12 0.17 -34.57 -21.73
N GLY A 13 0.68 -34.21 -22.92
CA GLY A 13 1.22 -32.86 -23.19
C GLY A 13 0.17 -31.74 -23.03
N SER A 14 -1.05 -31.99 -23.46
CA SER A 14 -2.16 -31.03 -23.36
C SER A 14 -2.63 -30.82 -21.90
N VAL A 15 -2.71 -31.88 -21.12
CA VAL A 15 -3.09 -31.82 -19.70
C VAL A 15 -1.98 -31.06 -18.91
N MET A 16 -0.69 -31.33 -19.19
CA MET A 16 0.39 -30.58 -18.55
C MET A 16 0.38 -29.09 -18.90
N SER A 17 0.04 -28.72 -20.14
CA SER A 17 -0.02 -27.31 -20.55
C SER A 17 -1.17 -26.56 -19.87
N VAL A 18 -2.33 -27.19 -19.69
CA VAL A 18 -3.46 -26.63 -18.96
C VAL A 18 -3.12 -26.47 -17.48
N ALA A 19 -2.55 -27.49 -16.84
CA ALA A 19 -2.15 -27.45 -15.45
C ALA A 19 -1.10 -26.36 -15.18
N SER A 20 -0.11 -26.21 -16.05
CA SER A 20 0.90 -25.15 -15.92
C SER A 20 0.33 -23.75 -16.09
N THR A 21 -0.68 -23.58 -16.95
CA THR A 21 -1.36 -22.29 -17.16
C THR A 21 -2.20 -21.92 -15.94
N VAL A 22 -2.89 -22.87 -15.31
CA VAL A 22 -3.61 -22.65 -14.05
C VAL A 22 -2.65 -22.28 -12.92
N ALA A 23 -1.56 -23.03 -12.75
CA ALA A 23 -0.54 -22.74 -11.75
C ALA A 23 0.10 -21.35 -11.94
N ALA A 24 0.29 -20.91 -13.18
CA ALA A 24 0.76 -19.55 -13.48
C ALA A 24 -0.27 -18.48 -13.06
N GLY A 25 -1.56 -18.76 -13.20
CA GLY A 25 -2.63 -17.89 -12.74
C GLY A 25 -2.65 -17.75 -11.22
N ASP A 26 -2.51 -18.85 -10.50
CA ASP A 26 -2.42 -18.85 -9.03
C ASP A 26 -1.18 -18.15 -8.53
N ALA A 27 -0.03 -18.36 -9.18
CA ALA A 27 1.22 -17.66 -8.86
C ALA A 27 1.09 -16.14 -9.07
N ALA A 28 0.44 -15.70 -10.15
CA ALA A 28 0.20 -14.29 -10.43
C ALA A 28 -0.71 -13.65 -9.36
N ARG A 29 -1.73 -14.37 -8.88
CA ARG A 29 -2.57 -13.91 -7.77
C ARG A 29 -1.77 -13.80 -6.47
N LEU A 30 -1.01 -14.82 -6.09
CA LEU A 30 -0.19 -14.81 -4.88
C LEU A 30 0.83 -13.67 -4.89
N GLN A 31 1.44 -13.40 -6.04
CA GLN A 31 2.34 -12.26 -6.21
C GLN A 31 1.62 -10.91 -6.02
N ALA A 32 0.41 -10.78 -6.51
CA ALA A 32 -0.40 -9.58 -6.33
C ALA A 32 -0.84 -9.41 -4.86
N GLU A 33 -1.20 -10.49 -4.18
CA GLU A 33 -1.51 -10.48 -2.74
C GLU A 33 -0.28 -10.09 -1.90
N SER A 34 0.93 -10.55 -2.26
CA SER A 34 2.17 -10.14 -1.60
C SER A 34 2.39 -8.63 -1.73
N LYS A 35 2.24 -8.07 -2.94
CA LYS A 35 2.35 -6.62 -3.18
C LYS A 35 1.27 -5.82 -2.44
N ALA A 36 0.05 -6.35 -2.33
CA ALA A 36 -1.00 -5.72 -1.55
C ALA A 36 -0.65 -5.67 -0.06
N LYS A 37 -0.08 -6.75 0.49
CA LYS A 37 0.40 -6.78 1.88
C LYS A 37 1.55 -5.81 2.11
N GLU A 38 2.51 -5.71 1.19
CA GLU A 38 3.58 -4.71 1.26
C GLU A 38 3.02 -3.28 1.32
N ALA A 39 2.04 -2.95 0.47
CA ALA A 39 1.39 -1.65 0.49
C ALA A 39 0.66 -1.39 1.81
N GLU A 40 0.04 -2.41 2.42
CA GLU A 40 -0.58 -2.29 3.74
C GLU A 40 0.46 -2.12 4.87
N GLU A 41 1.61 -2.77 4.79
CA GLU A 41 2.71 -2.57 5.74
C GLU A 41 3.30 -1.16 5.62
N ASP A 42 3.53 -0.67 4.40
CA ASP A 42 3.98 0.70 4.16
C ASP A 42 2.98 1.72 4.69
N ARG A 43 1.68 1.44 4.55
CA ARG A 43 0.61 2.22 5.16
C ARG A 43 0.77 2.30 6.67
N ARG A 44 1.01 1.16 7.35
CA ARG A 44 1.22 1.10 8.81
C ARG A 44 2.48 1.86 9.22
N ARG A 45 3.59 1.67 8.51
CA ARG A 45 4.85 2.38 8.75
C ARG A 45 4.68 3.89 8.61
N ASN A 46 3.95 4.33 7.59
CA ASN A 46 3.65 5.75 7.41
C ASN A 46 2.80 6.34 8.54
N LYS A 47 1.79 5.61 9.02
CA LYS A 47 1.01 6.05 10.19
C LYS A 47 1.89 6.28 11.41
N LEU A 48 2.79 5.34 11.70
CA LEU A 48 3.73 5.49 12.81
C LEU A 48 4.67 6.69 12.61
N LYS A 49 5.19 6.86 11.39
CA LYS A 49 6.04 8.01 11.05
C LYS A 49 5.32 9.35 11.25
N PHE A 50 4.08 9.47 10.79
CA PHE A 50 3.31 10.70 11.00
C PHE A 50 2.98 10.93 12.48
N ALA A 51 2.68 9.89 13.25
CA ALA A 51 2.49 10.01 14.69
C ALA A 51 3.77 10.50 15.40
N GLN A 52 4.95 9.99 15.01
CA GLN A 52 6.23 10.46 15.52
C GLN A 52 6.47 11.93 15.16
N LEU A 53 6.32 12.31 13.88
CA LEU A 53 6.47 13.69 13.44
C LEU A 53 5.53 14.66 14.18
N HIS A 54 4.31 14.22 14.46
CA HIS A 54 3.35 15.00 15.22
C HIS A 54 3.84 15.21 16.66
N ASN A 55 4.31 14.16 17.33
CA ASN A 55 4.85 14.24 18.69
C ASN A 55 6.12 15.11 18.72
N ASP A 56 7.06 14.89 17.80
CA ASP A 56 8.28 15.69 17.68
C ASP A 56 7.97 17.18 17.49
N ARG A 57 6.92 17.51 16.73
CA ARG A 57 6.50 18.90 16.52
C ARG A 57 5.93 19.54 17.79
N ILE A 58 5.17 18.76 18.56
CA ILE A 58 4.63 19.19 19.85
C ILE A 58 5.75 19.37 20.87
N ASP A 59 6.66 18.40 20.97
CA ASP A 59 7.80 18.45 21.90
C ASP A 59 8.70 19.65 21.61
N LYS A 60 8.98 19.89 20.31
CA LYS A 60 9.72 21.08 19.88
C LYS A 60 9.00 22.37 20.27
N TYR A 61 7.68 22.43 20.12
CA TYR A 61 6.92 23.61 20.55
C TYR A 61 7.06 23.87 22.04
N PHE A 62 6.96 22.84 22.88
CA PHE A 62 7.13 22.99 24.32
C PHE A 62 8.56 23.35 24.70
N ALA A 63 9.58 22.80 24.05
CA ALA A 63 10.97 23.16 24.23
C ALA A 63 11.23 24.64 23.87
N ASP A 64 10.77 25.07 22.69
CA ASP A 64 10.89 26.48 22.26
C ASP A 64 10.15 27.42 23.21
N GLN A 65 8.99 27.04 23.73
CA GLN A 65 8.24 27.81 24.69
C GLN A 65 8.98 27.91 26.03
N SER A 66 9.62 26.83 26.48
CA SER A 66 10.42 26.81 27.70
C SER A 66 11.64 27.75 27.59
N ILE A 67 12.37 27.65 26.47
CA ILE A 67 13.54 28.50 26.18
C ILE A 67 13.12 29.98 26.12
N ASN A 68 12.03 30.28 25.40
CA ASN A 68 11.53 31.65 25.30
C ASN A 68 11.06 32.18 26.63
N ASN A 69 10.45 31.38 27.48
CA ASN A 69 10.08 31.77 28.84
C ASN A 69 11.32 32.03 29.70
N ALA A 70 12.36 31.19 29.64
CA ALA A 70 13.60 31.38 30.37
C ALA A 70 14.31 32.66 29.93
N ASN A 71 14.43 32.89 28.63
CA ASN A 71 15.11 34.07 28.06
C ASN A 71 14.36 35.38 28.34
N LEU A 72 13.04 35.38 28.31
CA LEU A 72 12.23 36.58 28.49
C LEU A 72 12.00 36.93 29.97
N PHE A 73 12.09 35.95 30.87
CA PHE A 73 11.77 36.13 32.29
C PHE A 73 12.92 35.85 33.26
N GLY A 74 14.02 35.27 32.78
CA GLY A 74 15.17 34.87 33.61
C GLY A 74 15.94 35.99 34.26
N GLY A 75 15.69 37.27 33.91
CA GLY A 75 16.44 38.40 34.47
C GLY A 75 15.65 39.65 34.83
N THR A 76 14.35 39.72 34.61
CA THR A 76 13.68 41.03 34.61
C THR A 76 12.57 41.24 35.63
N GLY A 77 12.23 40.27 36.48
CA GLY A 77 11.11 40.43 37.44
C GLY A 77 9.76 40.85 36.85
N ARG A 78 9.61 40.82 35.51
CA ARG A 78 8.40 41.21 34.80
C ARG A 78 7.28 40.21 35.04
N ASP A 79 6.12 40.74 35.32
CA ASP A 79 4.91 39.92 35.55
C ASP A 79 4.49 39.23 34.27
N LYS A 80 4.58 37.89 34.27
CA LYS A 80 4.34 37.00 33.10
C LYS A 80 2.91 37.10 32.54
N GLY A 81 1.99 37.72 33.25
CA GLY A 81 0.58 37.74 32.91
C GLY A 81 0.11 38.96 32.12
N THR A 82 0.82 40.06 32.18
CA THR A 82 0.32 41.38 31.73
C THR A 82 0.86 41.89 30.41
N ASP A 83 1.95 41.33 29.91
CA ASP A 83 2.54 41.80 28.65
C ASP A 83 1.76 41.35 27.43
N ARG A 84 1.09 42.30 26.78
CA ARG A 84 0.27 42.08 25.58
C ARG A 84 1.08 41.52 24.40
N SER A 85 2.34 41.92 24.28
CA SER A 85 3.21 41.49 23.18
C SER A 85 3.58 40.01 23.32
N LEU A 86 3.81 39.54 24.54
CA LEU A 86 4.07 38.14 24.86
C LEU A 86 2.85 37.24 24.61
N LYS A 87 1.67 37.73 24.99
CA LYS A 87 0.43 37.00 24.69
C LYS A 87 0.19 36.87 23.19
N ALA A 88 0.42 37.94 22.43
CA ALA A 88 0.29 37.95 20.99
C ALA A 88 1.32 36.99 20.33
N PHE A 89 2.56 36.98 20.81
CA PHE A 89 3.61 36.08 20.33
C PHE A 89 3.26 34.60 20.57
N ARG A 90 2.85 34.26 21.80
CA ARG A 90 2.43 32.90 22.14
C ARG A 90 1.25 32.44 21.26
N ARG A 91 0.23 33.27 21.13
CA ARG A 91 -0.92 32.99 20.28
C ARG A 91 -0.52 32.72 18.84
N LYS A 92 0.43 33.50 18.31
CA LYS A 92 0.95 33.30 16.95
C LYS A 92 1.73 31.99 16.81
N GLN A 93 2.52 31.61 17.82
CA GLN A 93 3.22 30.32 17.84
C GLN A 93 2.23 29.15 17.89
N GLU A 94 1.22 29.22 18.76
CA GLU A 94 0.14 28.21 18.86
C GLU A 94 -0.61 28.06 17.53
N GLU A 95 -0.95 29.18 16.90
CA GLU A 95 -1.60 29.18 15.59
C GLU A 95 -0.72 28.53 14.50
N THR A 96 0.58 28.81 14.52
CA THR A 96 1.52 28.24 13.55
C THR A 96 1.65 26.72 13.73
N VAL A 97 1.84 26.27 14.98
CA VAL A 97 1.92 24.84 15.30
C VAL A 97 0.62 24.14 14.98
N GLY A 98 -0.53 24.75 15.31
CA GLY A 98 -1.84 24.20 14.95
C GLY A 98 -2.01 24.03 13.43
N LYS A 99 -1.57 25.01 12.63
CA LYS A 99 -1.59 24.91 11.16
C LYS A 99 -0.66 23.81 10.64
N ASP A 100 0.52 23.66 11.23
CA ASP A 100 1.47 22.61 10.85
C ASP A 100 0.91 21.22 11.16
N ILE A 101 0.30 21.02 12.32
CA ILE A 101 -0.38 19.78 12.71
C ILE A 101 -1.50 19.44 11.73
N VAL A 102 -2.38 20.39 11.42
CA VAL A 102 -3.48 20.17 10.45
C VAL A 102 -2.94 19.81 9.06
N ARG A 103 -1.82 20.40 8.64
CA ARG A 103 -1.17 20.02 7.36
C ARG A 103 -0.63 18.59 7.40
N MET A 104 0.04 18.21 8.49
CA MET A 104 0.55 16.85 8.68
C MET A 104 -0.59 15.82 8.69
N ASP A 105 -1.68 16.10 9.38
CA ASP A 105 -2.86 15.22 9.41
C ASP A 105 -3.48 15.03 8.03
N ARG A 106 -3.63 16.13 7.27
CA ARG A 106 -4.11 16.04 5.87
C ARG A 106 -3.18 15.21 5.00
N GLN A 107 -1.88 15.39 5.15
CA GLN A 107 -0.88 14.62 4.39
C GLN A 107 -0.89 13.14 4.81
N ALA A 108 -1.07 12.85 6.10
CA ALA A 108 -1.21 11.50 6.62
C ALA A 108 -2.46 10.80 6.02
N LEU A 109 -3.60 11.48 6.03
CA LEU A 109 -4.85 10.97 5.44
C LEU A 109 -4.71 10.71 3.94
N PHE A 110 -4.13 11.64 3.19
CA PHE A 110 -3.91 11.49 1.76
C PHE A 110 -2.99 10.31 1.45
N THR A 111 -1.92 10.16 2.22
CA THR A 111 -0.96 9.06 2.05
C THR A 111 -1.60 7.72 2.44
N ASP A 112 -2.40 7.69 3.51
CA ASP A 112 -3.16 6.50 3.93
C ASP A 112 -4.13 6.03 2.83
N ASP A 113 -4.89 6.95 2.23
CA ASP A 113 -5.82 6.64 1.14
C ASP A 113 -5.09 6.15 -0.12
N LYS A 114 -3.93 6.75 -0.44
CA LYS A 114 -3.10 6.31 -1.56
C LYS A 114 -2.66 4.84 -1.40
N PHE A 115 -2.12 4.47 -0.24
CA PHE A 115 -1.68 3.08 0.00
C PHE A 115 -2.86 2.11 0.03
N ARG A 116 -3.99 2.52 0.59
CA ARG A 116 -5.21 1.70 0.58
C ARG A 116 -5.66 1.39 -0.84
N ARG A 117 -5.75 2.42 -1.71
CA ARG A 117 -6.13 2.24 -3.12
C ARG A 117 -5.11 1.39 -3.87
N GLN A 118 -3.83 1.56 -3.59
CA GLN A 118 -2.76 0.78 -4.21
C GLN A 118 -2.86 -0.71 -3.84
N ALA A 119 -3.11 -1.04 -2.58
CA ALA A 119 -3.32 -2.41 -2.13
C ALA A 119 -4.56 -3.04 -2.79
N GLU A 120 -5.66 -2.29 -2.88
CA GLU A 120 -6.89 -2.73 -3.54
C GLU A 120 -6.68 -2.96 -5.04
N GLN A 121 -5.96 -2.05 -5.70
CA GLN A 121 -5.61 -2.18 -7.12
C GLN A 121 -4.79 -3.45 -7.38
N PHE A 122 -3.78 -3.75 -6.56
CA PHE A 122 -3.01 -4.99 -6.70
C PHE A 122 -3.89 -6.24 -6.57
N ARG A 123 -4.85 -6.26 -5.64
CA ARG A 123 -5.79 -7.37 -5.50
C ARG A 123 -6.65 -7.55 -6.75
N ILE A 124 -7.24 -6.46 -7.26
CA ILE A 124 -8.05 -6.46 -8.48
C ILE A 124 -7.23 -6.95 -9.69
N GLU A 125 -6.01 -6.45 -9.86
CA GLU A 125 -5.11 -6.88 -10.92
C GLU A 125 -4.74 -8.36 -10.80
N GLY A 126 -4.50 -8.85 -9.59
CA GLY A 126 -4.20 -10.25 -9.32
C GLY A 126 -5.35 -11.17 -9.71
N GLU A 127 -6.56 -10.82 -9.31
CA GLU A 127 -7.77 -11.57 -9.69
C GLU A 127 -8.03 -11.53 -11.20
N ALA A 128 -7.87 -10.38 -11.84
CA ALA A 128 -8.04 -10.23 -13.27
C ALA A 128 -7.04 -11.10 -14.04
N LYS A 129 -5.77 -11.10 -13.63
CA LYS A 129 -4.75 -11.98 -14.22
C LYS A 129 -5.08 -13.45 -14.03
N GLN A 130 -5.46 -13.85 -12.82
CA GLN A 130 -5.87 -15.23 -12.54
C GLN A 130 -7.00 -15.67 -13.46
N ARG A 131 -8.08 -14.86 -13.56
CA ARG A 131 -9.21 -15.14 -14.47
C ARG A 131 -8.78 -15.27 -15.94
N ALA A 132 -7.87 -14.38 -16.40
CA ALA A 132 -7.35 -14.46 -17.75
C ALA A 132 -6.57 -15.76 -18.01
N TYR A 133 -5.77 -16.23 -17.05
CA TYR A 133 -5.08 -17.51 -17.13
C TYR A 133 -6.05 -18.70 -17.14
N TYR A 134 -7.10 -18.67 -16.32
CA TYR A 134 -8.13 -19.71 -16.34
C TYR A 134 -8.87 -19.78 -17.68
N LEU A 135 -9.27 -18.65 -18.24
CA LEU A 135 -9.90 -18.59 -19.57
C LEU A 135 -8.97 -19.14 -20.65
N ARG A 136 -7.68 -18.81 -20.58
CA ARG A 136 -6.67 -19.36 -21.50
C ARG A 136 -6.51 -20.86 -21.33
N ALA A 137 -6.48 -21.36 -20.11
CA ALA A 137 -6.41 -22.80 -19.82
C ALA A 137 -7.62 -23.55 -20.39
N VAL A 138 -8.82 -23.01 -20.23
CA VAL A 138 -10.06 -23.58 -20.81
C VAL A 138 -9.98 -23.59 -22.31
N SER A 139 -9.57 -22.50 -22.97
CA SER A 139 -9.44 -22.46 -24.45
C SER A 139 -8.41 -23.46 -24.97
N GLN A 140 -7.29 -23.62 -24.29
CA GLN A 140 -6.27 -24.64 -24.62
C GLN A 140 -6.83 -26.07 -24.47
N GLY A 141 -7.59 -26.31 -23.39
CA GLY A 141 -8.29 -27.60 -23.21
C GLY A 141 -9.24 -27.93 -24.35
N ILE A 142 -10.08 -26.98 -24.76
CA ILE A 142 -11.02 -27.15 -25.86
C ILE A 142 -10.28 -27.43 -27.18
N GLN A 143 -9.22 -26.66 -27.48
CA GLN A 143 -8.42 -26.89 -28.68
C GLN A 143 -7.77 -28.28 -28.70
N SER A 144 -7.28 -28.72 -27.55
CA SER A 144 -6.68 -30.05 -27.41
C SER A 144 -7.71 -31.16 -27.67
N PHE A 145 -8.92 -31.04 -27.14
CA PHE A 145 -10.02 -31.96 -27.41
C PHE A 145 -10.42 -32.00 -28.87
N TYR A 146 -10.51 -30.83 -29.51
CA TYR A 146 -10.85 -30.72 -30.93
C TYR A 146 -9.79 -31.38 -31.82
N ASN A 147 -8.51 -31.19 -31.53
CA ASN A 147 -7.41 -31.77 -32.27
C ASN A 147 -7.35 -33.31 -32.10
N LEU A 148 -7.62 -33.82 -30.90
CA LEU A 148 -7.69 -35.25 -30.64
C LEU A 148 -8.82 -35.94 -31.47
N ASN A 149 -9.96 -35.29 -31.55
CA ASN A 149 -11.12 -35.83 -32.29
C ASN A 149 -10.91 -35.82 -33.82
N LYS A 150 -10.10 -34.86 -34.33
CA LYS A 150 -9.78 -34.72 -35.74
C LYS A 150 -8.75 -35.74 -36.24
N THR A 151 -7.90 -36.26 -35.35
CA THR A 151 -6.90 -37.29 -35.67
C THR A 151 -7.44 -38.71 -35.53
N SER A 152 -8.69 -38.86 -35.07
CA SER A 152 -9.35 -40.19 -34.88
C SER A 152 -10.22 -40.59 -36.05
N VAL A 153 -10.30 -39.79 -37.10
CA VAL A 153 -10.99 -40.07 -38.40
C VAL A 153 -9.98 -40.28 -39.49
#